data_8ea680fcbce9c1d29612d08c7b92c364
#
_entry.id   8ea680fcbce9c1d29612d08c7b92c364
#
_cell.length_a   1.000
_cell.length_b   1.000
_cell.length_c   1.000
_cell.angle_alpha   90.00
_cell.angle_beta   90.00
_cell.angle_gamma   90.00
#
_symmetry.space_group_name_H-M   'P 1'
#
loop_
_entity.id
_entity.type
_entity.pdbx_description
1 polymer ?
#
loop_
_entity_poly.entity_id
_entity_poly.type
_entity_poly.pdbx_seq_one_letter_code
_entity_poly.pdbx_strand_id
1 'polypeptide(L)'
;MDPKQLAALVSSLVSQALLLLSLPFPHPNPCASVPNRNNLPLFLFSSPPTPLAPLLSLLLHLLSSSSHIAASVHFLPHKRKRKRHQHQPDLHVPRRGPDHFRLCFRMTSTTFEWLSGLLDPLLDCRDPAGSALRLSGPTRLAIALSRLASGASYPDLAYRFGVPESAARFCSKHLCRVLCTNFRFWLTFPSPSDLTTVSAGFQAVGHGLPDCCGAMACTRFEARGQSVVAAQIVADSSSRIIHIAAGFRGDRTDSSVLKCSSLYKDVQEGQLLGATQYLVGDGRYPLLPWLMVPFTDPVRGSCEEDFNAVHQSMCRPVLRVVCSMRNWGVLSSLGEEENFKVAVACIGTCAILHNVLLMREDYSALSDVSNENHMGLEHYGEDLGLEDFYCEMKASTLRSMLAVRARAARDSGQIGIP
;
A
#
# COMPACT_ATOMS: atom_id res chain seq x y z
N MET A 1 20.49 6.47 29.48
CA MET A 1 19.94 5.11 29.39
C MET A 1 20.74 4.39 28.31
N ASP A 2 21.26 3.18 28.61
CA ASP A 2 22.03 2.41 27.65
C ASP A 2 21.13 2.07 26.41
N PRO A 3 21.61 2.22 25.16
CA PRO A 3 20.86 1.87 23.95
C PRO A 3 20.27 0.45 23.98
N LYS A 4 20.94 -0.49 24.65
CA LYS A 4 20.45 -1.87 24.85
C LYS A 4 19.25 -1.94 25.80
N GLN A 5 19.23 -1.10 26.85
CA GLN A 5 18.10 -1.02 27.78
C GLN A 5 16.89 -0.37 27.12
N LEU A 6 17.12 0.65 26.28
CA LEU A 6 16.08 1.29 25.51
C LEU A 6 15.45 0.31 24.50
N ALA A 7 16.28 -0.44 23.77
CA ALA A 7 15.82 -1.46 22.83
C ALA A 7 15.02 -2.59 23.52
N ALA A 8 15.46 -3.04 24.71
CA ALA A 8 14.75 -4.04 25.49
C ALA A 8 13.39 -3.51 26.01
N LEU A 9 13.33 -2.27 26.44
CA LEU A 9 12.13 -1.61 26.92
C LEU A 9 11.10 -1.42 25.78
N VAL A 10 11.56 -0.99 24.64
CA VAL A 10 10.73 -0.85 23.42
C VAL A 10 10.22 -2.21 22.93
N SER A 11 11.08 -3.25 22.92
CA SER A 11 10.67 -4.61 22.57
C SER A 11 9.63 -5.16 23.55
N SER A 12 9.77 -4.89 24.85
CA SER A 12 8.81 -5.28 25.87
C SER A 12 7.46 -4.57 25.70
N LEU A 13 7.46 -3.25 25.42
CA LEU A 13 6.25 -2.47 25.19
C LEU A 13 5.51 -2.89 23.92
N VAL A 14 6.23 -3.18 22.84
CA VAL A 14 5.66 -3.72 21.60
C VAL A 14 5.04 -5.09 21.83
N SER A 15 5.72 -5.97 22.60
CA SER A 15 5.19 -7.29 22.94
C SER A 15 3.94 -7.21 23.82
N GLN A 16 3.89 -6.28 24.77
CA GLN A 16 2.71 -6.04 25.62
C GLN A 16 1.54 -5.44 24.81
N ALA A 17 1.81 -4.51 23.90
CA ALA A 17 0.79 -3.96 22.99
C ALA A 17 0.21 -5.05 22.07
N LEU A 18 1.04 -5.96 21.55
CA LEU A 18 0.60 -7.09 20.74
C LEU A 18 -0.22 -8.11 21.53
N LEU A 19 0.13 -8.36 22.81
CA LEU A 19 -0.66 -9.19 23.72
C LEU A 19 -2.04 -8.58 24.00
N LEU A 20 -2.12 -7.29 24.24
CA LEU A 20 -3.39 -6.59 24.45
C LEU A 20 -4.28 -6.59 23.21
N LEU A 21 -3.69 -6.57 21.99
CA LEU A 21 -4.40 -6.67 20.71
C LEU A 21 -4.84 -8.11 20.39
N SER A 22 -4.24 -9.12 21.03
CA SER A 22 -4.59 -10.54 20.84
C SER A 22 -5.65 -11.06 21.81
N LEU A 23 -6.05 -10.27 22.82
CA LEU A 23 -7.13 -10.63 23.71
C LEU A 23 -8.46 -10.63 22.96
N PRO A 24 -9.28 -11.70 23.08
CA PRO A 24 -10.60 -11.74 22.46
C PRO A 24 -11.50 -10.67 23.10
N PHE A 25 -11.98 -9.73 22.30
CA PHE A 25 -13.01 -8.80 22.74
C PHE A 25 -14.28 -9.57 23.08
N PRO A 26 -15.03 -9.22 24.14
CA PRO A 26 -16.30 -9.84 24.44
C PRO A 26 -17.26 -9.62 23.27
N HIS A 27 -17.79 -10.71 22.72
CA HIS A 27 -18.80 -10.68 21.68
C HIS A 27 -20.04 -9.91 22.13
N PRO A 28 -20.59 -8.99 21.34
CA PRO A 28 -21.95 -8.51 21.55
C PRO A 28 -22.91 -9.65 21.22
N ASN A 29 -23.97 -9.78 22.04
CA ASN A 29 -24.99 -10.82 22.05
C ASN A 29 -25.57 -11.16 20.66
N PRO A 30 -25.88 -12.44 20.39
CA PRO A 30 -26.43 -12.88 19.11
C PRO A 30 -27.96 -12.71 19.14
N CYS A 31 -28.46 -11.56 18.74
CA CYS A 31 -29.88 -11.40 18.41
C CYS A 31 -30.06 -10.31 17.37
N ALA A 32 -29.79 -10.62 16.11
CA ALA A 32 -30.35 -9.95 14.94
C ALA A 32 -30.16 -10.85 13.72
N SER A 33 -31.26 -11.17 13.09
CA SER A 33 -31.53 -11.86 11.82
C SER A 33 -30.38 -11.98 10.82
N VAL A 34 -30.17 -13.21 10.38
CA VAL A 34 -29.22 -13.67 9.37
C VAL A 34 -29.50 -13.01 8.00
N PRO A 35 -28.61 -12.21 7.43
CA PRO A 35 -28.65 -11.88 6.02
C PRO A 35 -27.81 -12.89 5.21
N ASN A 36 -28.30 -13.19 4.07
CA ASN A 36 -27.90 -14.11 3.03
C ASN A 36 -26.37 -14.18 2.80
N ARG A 37 -25.82 -15.39 2.78
CA ARG A 37 -24.38 -15.76 2.85
C ARG A 37 -23.51 -15.44 1.65
N ASN A 38 -23.99 -14.76 0.61
CA ASN A 38 -23.27 -14.70 -0.69
C ASN A 38 -22.62 -13.37 -1.08
N ASN A 39 -22.68 -12.32 -0.25
CA ASN A 39 -22.21 -10.98 -0.64
C ASN A 39 -21.45 -10.21 0.45
N LEU A 40 -20.65 -10.85 1.30
CA LEU A 40 -19.81 -10.12 2.24
C LEU A 40 -18.46 -9.77 1.57
N PRO A 41 -18.20 -8.48 1.28
CA PRO A 41 -16.85 -8.02 1.03
C PRO A 41 -16.05 -8.25 2.33
N LEU A 42 -14.89 -8.88 2.21
CA LEU A 42 -13.99 -9.12 3.33
C LEU A 42 -13.34 -7.77 3.72
N PHE A 43 -13.96 -7.02 4.63
CA PHE A 43 -13.35 -5.85 5.26
C PHE A 43 -12.22 -6.31 6.19
N LEU A 44 -11.07 -6.68 5.63
CA LEU A 44 -9.88 -7.04 6.42
C LEU A 44 -9.25 -5.85 7.14
N PHE A 45 -9.70 -4.61 6.86
CA PHE A 45 -9.01 -3.40 7.29
C PHE A 45 -9.89 -2.34 7.96
N SER A 46 -11.16 -2.63 8.24
CA SER A 46 -12.06 -1.71 8.95
C SER A 46 -12.23 -2.14 10.41
N SER A 47 -11.42 -1.56 11.28
CA SER A 47 -11.67 -1.56 12.73
C SER A 47 -11.67 -0.11 13.23
N PRO A 48 -12.50 0.25 14.22
CA PRO A 48 -12.55 1.62 14.72
C PRO A 48 -11.19 2.08 15.28
N PRO A 49 -10.90 3.38 15.29
CA PRO A 49 -9.64 3.91 15.75
C PRO A 49 -9.46 3.60 17.25
N THR A 50 -8.49 2.76 17.58
CA THR A 50 -8.07 2.56 18.96
C THR A 50 -7.09 3.67 19.36
N PRO A 51 -7.10 4.18 20.60
CA PRO A 51 -6.18 5.24 21.05
C PRO A 51 -4.71 4.83 21.10
N LEU A 52 -4.38 3.60 20.72
CA LEU A 52 -3.01 3.06 20.66
C LEU A 52 -2.26 3.42 19.37
N ALA A 53 -2.95 3.82 18.32
CA ALA A 53 -2.32 4.18 17.04
C ALA A 53 -1.35 5.38 17.14
N PRO A 54 -1.67 6.48 17.88
CA PRO A 54 -0.73 7.57 18.09
C PRO A 54 0.51 7.18 18.88
N LEU A 55 0.37 6.28 19.89
CA LEU A 55 1.50 5.81 20.70
C LEU A 55 2.45 4.92 19.91
N LEU A 56 1.94 4.06 19.04
CA LEU A 56 2.74 3.24 18.13
C LEU A 56 3.44 4.12 17.08
N SER A 57 2.77 5.13 16.55
CA SER A 57 3.36 6.11 15.63
C SER A 57 4.50 6.89 16.31
N LEU A 58 4.30 7.33 17.55
CA LEU A 58 5.33 8.03 18.34
C LEU A 58 6.52 7.12 18.63
N LEU A 59 6.27 5.87 19.03
CA LEU A 59 7.33 4.88 19.32
C LEU A 59 8.19 4.61 18.08
N LEU A 60 7.62 4.57 16.91
CA LEU A 60 8.35 4.31 15.69
C LEU A 60 9.03 5.56 15.14
N HIS A 61 8.47 6.72 15.35
CA HIS A 61 9.17 7.97 15.08
C HIS A 61 10.42 8.08 15.97
N LEU A 62 10.32 7.70 17.24
CA LEU A 62 11.46 7.63 18.16
C LEU A 62 12.49 6.56 17.74
N LEU A 63 12.07 5.40 17.23
CA LEU A 63 12.95 4.37 16.71
C LEU A 63 13.64 4.80 15.41
N SER A 64 12.92 5.46 14.52
CA SER A 64 13.49 6.05 13.31
C SER A 64 14.50 7.15 13.62
N SER A 65 14.18 8.04 14.56
CA SER A 65 15.09 9.11 15.00
C SER A 65 16.33 8.58 15.73
N SER A 66 16.21 7.47 16.48
CA SER A 66 17.37 6.86 17.17
C SER A 66 18.33 6.14 16.20
N SER A 67 17.84 5.64 15.05
CA SER A 67 18.73 5.08 14.02
C SER A 67 19.61 6.14 13.35
N HIS A 68 19.15 7.38 13.23
CA HIS A 68 19.98 8.50 12.74
C HIS A 68 21.09 8.88 13.75
N ILE A 69 20.85 8.68 15.04
CA ILE A 69 21.86 8.98 16.08
C ILE A 69 22.89 7.81 16.19
N ALA A 70 22.47 6.58 15.97
CA ALA A 70 23.36 5.41 16.02
C ALA A 70 24.36 5.34 14.84
N ALA A 71 24.06 5.96 13.70
CA ALA A 71 24.96 6.04 12.55
C ALA A 71 26.17 6.96 12.79
N SER A 72 26.17 7.76 13.87
CA SER A 72 27.26 8.71 14.19
C SER A 72 28.25 8.22 15.23
N VAL A 73 28.12 6.98 15.75
CA VAL A 73 29.05 6.43 16.74
C VAL A 73 30.03 5.47 16.08
N HIS A 74 31.29 5.86 16.05
CA HIS A 74 32.43 5.11 15.52
C HIS A 74 32.52 3.69 16.05
N PHE A 75 32.68 2.74 15.14
CA PHE A 75 33.02 1.34 15.43
C PHE A 75 34.44 1.22 16.03
N LEU A 76 34.54 0.73 17.25
CA LEU A 76 35.74 0.14 17.79
C LEU A 76 35.58 -1.40 17.78
N PRO A 77 36.57 -2.15 17.31
CA PRO A 77 36.44 -3.60 17.17
C PRO A 77 36.59 -4.32 18.51
N HIS A 78 35.51 -4.89 19.02
CA HIS A 78 35.56 -5.78 20.18
C HIS A 78 35.86 -7.22 19.74
N LYS A 79 37.04 -7.76 20.13
CA LYS A 79 37.40 -9.17 19.97
C LYS A 79 36.44 -10.05 20.77
N ARG A 80 35.47 -10.69 20.15
CA ARG A 80 34.65 -11.76 20.75
C ARG A 80 35.34 -13.10 20.62
N LYS A 81 35.57 -13.75 21.78
CA LYS A 81 36.01 -15.16 21.88
C LYS A 81 35.02 -16.08 21.16
N ARG A 82 35.50 -16.78 20.12
CA ARG A 82 34.77 -17.82 19.40
C ARG A 82 34.43 -18.98 20.35
N LYS A 83 33.14 -19.16 20.69
CA LYS A 83 32.60 -20.46 21.09
C LYS A 83 32.39 -21.29 19.83
N ARG A 84 33.00 -22.47 19.79
CA ARG A 84 32.88 -23.48 18.73
C ARG A 84 31.44 -23.96 18.69
N HIS A 85 30.62 -23.44 17.75
CA HIS A 85 29.32 -23.99 17.42
C HIS A 85 29.49 -25.04 16.32
N GLN A 86 28.83 -26.19 16.54
CA GLN A 86 28.70 -27.29 15.61
C GLN A 86 28.18 -26.80 14.25
N HIS A 87 28.72 -27.39 13.19
CA HIS A 87 28.38 -27.18 11.82
C HIS A 87 26.83 -27.30 11.62
N GLN A 88 26.15 -26.18 11.54
CA GLN A 88 24.90 -26.07 10.81
C GLN A 88 25.26 -25.81 9.35
N PRO A 89 24.63 -26.49 8.38
CA PRO A 89 24.86 -26.13 7.00
C PRO A 89 24.45 -24.67 6.81
N ASP A 90 25.43 -23.85 6.47
CA ASP A 90 25.21 -22.47 6.04
C ASP A 90 24.27 -22.53 4.85
N LEU A 91 23.00 -22.24 5.07
CA LEU A 91 22.05 -21.98 4.01
C LEU A 91 22.61 -20.78 3.23
N HIS A 92 23.23 -21.08 2.09
CA HIS A 92 23.81 -20.12 1.19
C HIS A 92 22.72 -19.15 0.71
N VAL A 93 22.50 -18.06 1.45
CA VAL A 93 22.10 -16.82 0.79
C VAL A 93 23.31 -16.47 -0.08
N PRO A 94 23.20 -16.52 -1.40
CA PRO A 94 24.36 -16.30 -2.25
C PRO A 94 24.93 -14.92 -1.96
N ARG A 95 26.18 -14.84 -1.52
CA ARG A 95 26.96 -13.60 -1.44
C ARG A 95 27.26 -13.15 -2.86
N ARG A 96 26.25 -12.63 -3.54
CA ARG A 96 26.35 -12.05 -4.88
C ARG A 96 26.12 -10.55 -4.75
N GLY A 97 26.72 -9.76 -5.66
CA GLY A 97 26.74 -8.31 -5.60
C GLY A 97 25.37 -7.64 -5.39
N PRO A 98 25.31 -6.32 -5.21
CA PRO A 98 24.11 -5.57 -4.84
C PRO A 98 22.93 -5.79 -5.81
N ASP A 99 23.19 -6.09 -7.07
CA ASP A 99 22.14 -6.38 -8.07
C ASP A 99 21.39 -7.67 -7.81
N HIS A 100 22.03 -8.64 -7.13
CA HIS A 100 21.40 -9.92 -6.83
C HIS A 100 20.25 -9.76 -5.81
N PHE A 101 20.39 -8.88 -4.80
CA PHE A 101 19.32 -8.57 -3.86
C PHE A 101 18.11 -7.94 -4.57
N ARG A 102 18.35 -7.02 -5.49
CA ARG A 102 17.28 -6.38 -6.29
C ARG A 102 16.52 -7.41 -7.12
N LEU A 103 17.22 -8.33 -7.76
CA LEU A 103 16.60 -9.39 -8.56
C LEU A 103 15.79 -10.38 -7.69
N CYS A 104 16.34 -10.81 -6.54
CA CYS A 104 15.72 -11.83 -5.71
C CYS A 104 14.60 -11.31 -4.81
N PHE A 105 14.69 -10.05 -4.34
CA PHE A 105 13.82 -9.52 -3.29
C PHE A 105 13.16 -8.20 -3.67
N ARG A 106 13.46 -7.63 -4.86
CA ARG A 106 12.96 -6.33 -5.31
C ARG A 106 13.34 -5.16 -4.38
N MET A 107 14.46 -5.29 -3.68
CA MET A 107 15.02 -4.25 -2.80
C MET A 107 16.53 -4.34 -2.70
N THR A 108 17.17 -3.28 -2.21
CA THR A 108 18.61 -3.27 -1.92
C THR A 108 18.92 -4.09 -0.67
N SER A 109 20.21 -4.48 -0.48
CA SER A 109 20.65 -5.16 0.73
C SER A 109 20.43 -4.33 1.98
N THR A 110 20.63 -3.01 1.91
CA THR A 110 20.42 -2.09 3.03
C THR A 110 18.94 -2.02 3.47
N THR A 111 18.01 -2.01 2.51
CA THR A 111 16.57 -2.07 2.80
C THR A 111 16.18 -3.42 3.37
N PHE A 112 16.73 -4.52 2.83
CA PHE A 112 16.50 -5.86 3.36
C PHE A 112 17.00 -6.00 4.81
N GLU A 113 18.22 -5.55 5.12
CA GLU A 113 18.79 -5.59 6.46
C GLU A 113 17.98 -4.78 7.46
N TRP A 114 17.56 -3.57 7.07
CA TRP A 114 16.68 -2.72 7.87
C TRP A 114 15.35 -3.41 8.17
N LEU A 115 14.68 -3.93 7.13
CA LEU A 115 13.40 -4.61 7.26
C LEU A 115 13.52 -5.89 8.08
N SER A 116 14.62 -6.63 7.90
CA SER A 116 14.94 -7.83 8.66
C SER A 116 15.10 -7.51 10.15
N GLY A 117 15.86 -6.47 10.50
CA GLY A 117 16.02 -6.06 11.90
C GLY A 117 14.71 -5.62 12.55
N LEU A 118 13.85 -4.92 11.79
CA LEU A 118 12.54 -4.49 12.27
C LEU A 118 11.58 -5.66 12.51
N LEU A 119 11.55 -6.63 11.60
CA LEU A 119 10.60 -7.74 11.63
C LEU A 119 11.11 -8.98 12.38
N ASP A 120 12.41 -9.06 12.74
CA ASP A 120 13.00 -10.23 13.39
C ASP A 120 12.19 -10.72 14.60
N PRO A 121 11.77 -9.87 15.56
CA PRO A 121 10.97 -10.30 16.71
C PRO A 121 9.60 -10.86 16.33
N LEU A 122 9.04 -10.41 15.20
CA LEU A 122 7.71 -10.84 14.71
C LEU A 122 7.79 -12.10 13.86
N LEU A 123 8.95 -12.33 13.22
CA LEU A 123 9.20 -13.51 12.39
C LEU A 123 9.78 -14.67 13.21
N ASP A 124 10.33 -14.41 14.41
CA ASP A 124 10.83 -15.45 15.31
C ASP A 124 9.67 -16.16 16.00
N CYS A 125 9.18 -17.22 15.39
CA CYS A 125 8.10 -18.04 15.92
C CYS A 125 8.41 -19.53 15.73
N ARG A 126 7.72 -20.40 16.49
CA ARG A 126 7.83 -21.85 16.34
C ARG A 126 7.27 -22.29 14.99
N ASP A 127 7.96 -23.22 14.35
CA ASP A 127 7.47 -23.83 13.12
C ASP A 127 6.22 -24.69 13.41
N PRO A 128 5.10 -24.48 12.70
CA PRO A 128 3.82 -25.10 13.05
C PRO A 128 3.79 -26.62 12.84
N ALA A 129 4.71 -27.15 12.03
CA ALA A 129 4.75 -28.57 11.67
C ALA A 129 5.66 -29.42 12.58
N GLY A 130 6.16 -28.85 13.70
CA GLY A 130 7.12 -29.58 14.55
C GLY A 130 8.43 -29.92 13.83
N SER A 131 8.73 -29.25 12.72
CA SER A 131 9.93 -29.49 11.95
C SER A 131 11.16 -29.00 12.73
N ALA A 132 12.22 -29.80 12.75
CA ALA A 132 13.46 -29.48 13.43
C ALA A 132 14.24 -28.30 12.81
N LEU A 133 13.75 -27.73 11.72
CA LEU A 133 14.37 -26.61 11.01
C LEU A 133 14.09 -25.29 11.73
N ARG A 134 15.03 -24.87 12.56
CA ARG A 134 15.06 -23.53 13.16
C ARG A 134 15.52 -22.53 12.11
N LEU A 135 14.58 -21.98 11.34
CA LEU A 135 14.87 -20.90 10.38
C LEU A 135 15.00 -19.58 11.13
N SER A 136 16.10 -18.86 10.88
CA SER A 136 16.28 -17.50 11.41
C SER A 136 15.27 -16.52 10.80
N GLY A 137 14.97 -15.41 11.50
CA GLY A 137 14.09 -14.35 10.98
C GLY A 137 14.50 -13.84 9.60
N PRO A 138 15.79 -13.52 9.37
CA PRO A 138 16.29 -13.14 8.05
C PRO A 138 16.03 -14.19 6.94
N THR A 139 16.20 -15.46 7.26
CA THR A 139 15.92 -16.55 6.28
C THR A 139 14.42 -16.64 5.98
N ARG A 140 13.57 -16.52 6.98
CA ARG A 140 12.10 -16.51 6.78
C ARG A 140 11.66 -15.32 5.92
N LEU A 141 12.25 -14.14 6.18
CA LEU A 141 12.02 -12.95 5.37
C LEU A 141 12.47 -13.15 3.92
N ALA A 142 13.67 -13.71 3.71
CA ALA A 142 14.22 -13.98 2.39
C ALA A 142 13.33 -14.93 1.57
N ILE A 143 12.85 -16.02 2.18
CA ILE A 143 11.91 -16.96 1.52
C ILE A 143 10.64 -16.23 1.10
N ALA A 144 10.03 -15.48 2.01
CA ALA A 144 8.78 -14.77 1.76
C ALA A 144 8.93 -13.67 0.70
N LEU A 145 9.98 -12.84 0.78
CA LEU A 145 10.27 -11.81 -0.22
C LEU A 145 10.58 -12.42 -1.59
N SER A 146 11.31 -13.55 -1.65
CA SER A 146 11.55 -14.25 -2.91
C SER A 146 10.25 -14.71 -3.57
N ARG A 147 9.26 -15.19 -2.78
CA ARG A 147 7.91 -15.53 -3.28
C ARG A 147 7.21 -14.30 -3.87
N LEU A 148 7.18 -13.20 -3.10
CA LEU A 148 6.51 -11.97 -3.52
C LEU A 148 7.16 -11.38 -4.77
N ALA A 149 8.50 -11.33 -4.82
CA ALA A 149 9.25 -10.75 -5.91
C ALA A 149 9.13 -11.53 -7.23
N SER A 150 9.18 -12.85 -7.18
CA SER A 150 9.25 -13.69 -8.37
C SER A 150 7.93 -14.37 -8.76
N GLY A 151 6.98 -14.50 -7.82
CA GLY A 151 5.79 -15.34 -8.01
C GLY A 151 6.10 -16.84 -8.05
N ALA A 152 7.33 -17.27 -7.71
CA ALA A 152 7.74 -18.67 -7.80
C ALA A 152 6.85 -19.60 -6.96
N SER A 153 6.66 -20.83 -7.42
CA SER A 153 5.87 -21.84 -6.70
C SER A 153 6.53 -22.22 -5.35
N TYR A 154 5.76 -22.79 -4.44
CA TYR A 154 6.31 -23.25 -3.17
C TYR A 154 7.33 -24.38 -3.31
N PRO A 155 7.18 -25.36 -4.23
CA PRO A 155 8.22 -26.34 -4.53
C PRO A 155 9.54 -25.70 -5.00
N ASP A 156 9.47 -24.70 -5.89
CA ASP A 156 10.66 -23.99 -6.38
C ASP A 156 11.38 -23.25 -5.26
N LEU A 157 10.64 -22.60 -4.37
CA LEU A 157 11.21 -21.95 -3.19
C LEU A 157 11.83 -22.96 -2.25
N ALA A 158 11.15 -24.09 -2.02
CA ALA A 158 11.66 -25.18 -1.18
C ALA A 158 13.01 -25.70 -1.70
N TYR A 159 13.08 -25.94 -3.01
CA TYR A 159 14.33 -26.34 -3.67
C TYR A 159 15.42 -25.27 -3.55
N ARG A 160 15.09 -24.01 -3.85
CA ARG A 160 16.05 -22.87 -3.84
C ARG A 160 16.66 -22.62 -2.48
N PHE A 161 15.86 -22.74 -1.41
CA PHE A 161 16.28 -22.47 -0.05
C PHE A 161 16.65 -23.72 0.75
N GLY A 162 16.54 -24.91 0.18
CA GLY A 162 16.83 -26.18 0.87
C GLY A 162 15.92 -26.44 2.08
N VAL A 163 14.65 -26.05 1.99
CA VAL A 163 13.65 -26.19 3.06
C VAL A 163 12.46 -27.03 2.59
N PRO A 164 11.67 -27.64 3.47
CA PRO A 164 10.42 -28.29 3.09
C PRO A 164 9.43 -27.26 2.49
N GLU A 165 8.59 -27.70 1.55
CA GLU A 165 7.55 -26.86 0.94
C GLU A 165 6.62 -26.24 1.99
N SER A 166 6.26 -27.00 3.03
CA SER A 166 5.45 -26.52 4.14
C SER A 166 6.08 -25.31 4.86
N ALA A 167 7.41 -25.32 5.01
CA ALA A 167 8.15 -24.21 5.61
C ALA A 167 8.16 -22.97 4.67
N ALA A 168 8.37 -23.16 3.37
CA ALA A 168 8.32 -22.08 2.39
C ALA A 168 6.92 -21.43 2.36
N ARG A 169 5.87 -22.25 2.35
CA ARG A 169 4.47 -21.82 2.42
C ARG A 169 4.16 -21.07 3.72
N PHE A 170 4.65 -21.60 4.84
CA PHE A 170 4.48 -20.95 6.15
C PHE A 170 5.15 -19.58 6.20
N CYS A 171 6.44 -19.47 5.81
CA CYS A 171 7.17 -18.20 5.83
C CYS A 171 6.46 -17.13 4.98
N SER A 172 6.01 -17.48 3.79
CA SER A 172 5.30 -16.57 2.89
C SER A 172 3.99 -16.05 3.52
N LYS A 173 3.15 -16.95 4.03
CA LYS A 173 1.88 -16.59 4.68
C LYS A 173 2.09 -15.84 5.99
N HIS A 174 3.15 -16.17 6.71
CA HIS A 174 3.48 -15.52 7.98
C HIS A 174 3.90 -14.07 7.77
N LEU A 175 4.76 -13.77 6.80
CA LEU A 175 5.12 -12.39 6.46
C LEU A 175 3.88 -11.56 6.08
N CYS A 176 3.01 -12.09 5.22
CA CYS A 176 1.77 -11.42 4.86
C CYS A 176 0.90 -11.14 6.10
N ARG A 177 0.78 -12.11 7.02
CA ARG A 177 0.05 -11.92 8.27
C ARG A 177 0.66 -10.83 9.13
N VAL A 178 1.99 -10.86 9.36
CA VAL A 178 2.70 -9.89 10.19
C VAL A 178 2.49 -8.46 9.67
N LEU A 179 2.68 -8.24 8.38
CA LEU A 179 2.54 -6.92 7.78
C LEU A 179 1.07 -6.47 7.75
N CYS A 180 0.15 -7.32 7.34
CA CYS A 180 -1.27 -6.97 7.24
C CYS A 180 -1.95 -6.82 8.60
N THR A 181 -1.51 -7.50 9.67
CA THR A 181 -2.05 -7.29 11.02
C THR A 181 -1.78 -5.86 11.51
N ASN A 182 -0.64 -5.31 11.13
CA ASN A 182 -0.22 -3.94 11.49
C ASN A 182 -0.43 -2.96 10.33
N PHE A 183 -1.42 -3.21 9.48
CA PHE A 183 -1.61 -2.50 8.22
C PHE A 183 -1.66 -0.98 8.37
N ARG A 184 -2.46 -0.47 9.32
CA ARG A 184 -2.63 0.98 9.57
C ARG A 184 -1.33 1.68 9.97
N PHE A 185 -0.36 0.95 10.49
CA PHE A 185 0.95 1.48 10.78
C PHE A 185 1.72 1.86 9.52
N TRP A 186 1.59 1.03 8.48
CA TRP A 186 2.29 1.18 7.22
C TRP A 186 1.56 2.07 6.22
N LEU A 187 0.23 2.12 6.34
CA LEU A 187 -0.66 2.66 5.34
C LEU A 187 -1.87 3.32 6.04
N THR A 188 -1.81 4.64 6.12
CA THR A 188 -2.84 5.44 6.79
C THR A 188 -3.17 6.64 5.93
N PHE A 189 -4.47 6.95 5.81
CA PHE A 189 -4.90 8.21 5.21
C PHE A 189 -4.39 9.38 6.08
N PRO A 190 -3.89 10.47 5.48
CA PRO A 190 -3.36 11.61 6.22
C PRO A 190 -4.40 12.20 7.18
N SER A 191 -3.92 12.71 8.31
CA SER A 191 -4.78 13.45 9.22
C SER A 191 -5.23 14.78 8.59
N PRO A 192 -6.33 15.41 9.05
CA PRO A 192 -6.76 16.72 8.52
C PRO A 192 -5.65 17.79 8.53
N SER A 193 -4.75 17.75 9.52
CA SER A 193 -3.59 18.65 9.57
C SER A 193 -2.55 18.35 8.47
N ASP A 194 -2.37 17.08 8.11
CA ASP A 194 -1.39 16.65 7.11
C ASP A 194 -1.91 16.81 5.67
N LEU A 195 -3.25 16.87 5.49
CA LEU A 195 -3.87 17.05 4.17
C LEU A 195 -3.45 18.36 3.50
N THR A 196 -3.15 19.41 4.25
CA THR A 196 -2.62 20.66 3.69
C THR A 196 -1.27 20.46 3.02
N THR A 197 -0.39 19.63 3.60
CA THR A 197 0.91 19.29 3.02
C THR A 197 0.74 18.43 1.77
N VAL A 198 -0.17 17.46 1.81
CA VAL A 198 -0.49 16.61 0.64
C VAL A 198 -1.05 17.45 -0.50
N SER A 199 -1.97 18.39 -0.19
CA SER A 199 -2.55 19.29 -1.17
C SER A 199 -1.50 20.20 -1.79
N ALA A 200 -0.58 20.77 -1.00
CA ALA A 200 0.53 21.57 -1.52
C ALA A 200 1.41 20.76 -2.50
N GLY A 201 1.65 19.46 -2.22
CA GLY A 201 2.36 18.58 -3.13
C GLY A 201 1.63 18.38 -4.46
N PHE A 202 0.31 18.21 -4.43
CA PHE A 202 -0.50 18.14 -5.65
C PHE A 202 -0.58 19.47 -6.40
N GLN A 203 -0.64 20.59 -5.68
CA GLN A 203 -0.62 21.92 -6.29
C GLN A 203 0.66 22.16 -7.09
N ALA A 204 1.80 21.66 -6.61
CA ALA A 204 3.07 21.74 -7.34
C ALA A 204 3.05 20.88 -8.63
N VAL A 205 2.49 19.66 -8.57
CA VAL A 205 2.35 18.76 -9.73
C VAL A 205 1.24 19.22 -10.68
N GLY A 206 0.13 19.71 -10.14
CA GLY A 206 -1.09 20.12 -10.85
C GLY A 206 -1.07 21.60 -11.28
N HIS A 207 0.10 22.21 -11.38
CA HIS A 207 0.26 23.56 -11.88
C HIS A 207 -0.71 24.59 -11.23
N GLY A 208 -0.83 24.51 -9.91
CA GLY A 208 -1.58 25.49 -9.13
C GLY A 208 -3.04 25.15 -8.81
N LEU A 209 -3.54 23.97 -9.18
CA LEU A 209 -4.88 23.55 -8.73
C LEU A 209 -4.83 23.18 -7.23
N PRO A 210 -5.57 23.89 -6.36
CA PRO A 210 -5.54 23.70 -4.92
C PRO A 210 -6.44 22.53 -4.48
N ASP A 211 -6.31 22.15 -3.23
CA ASP A 211 -7.22 21.27 -2.47
C ASP A 211 -7.31 19.81 -2.93
N CYS A 212 -6.48 19.38 -3.89
CA CYS A 212 -6.36 17.97 -4.24
C CYS A 212 -5.58 17.22 -3.15
N CYS A 213 -6.18 16.18 -2.59
CA CYS A 213 -5.60 15.41 -1.47
C CYS A 213 -5.21 13.98 -1.85
N GLY A 214 -5.33 13.58 -3.11
CA GLY A 214 -4.94 12.26 -3.57
C GLY A 214 -5.35 11.96 -5.00
N ALA A 215 -4.65 11.04 -5.63
CA ALA A 215 -5.00 10.46 -6.91
C ALA A 215 -5.45 9.02 -6.71
N MET A 216 -6.55 8.62 -7.36
CA MET A 216 -7.19 7.33 -7.19
C MET A 216 -7.22 6.54 -8.50
N ALA A 217 -6.94 5.25 -8.43
CA ALA A 217 -7.11 4.32 -9.54
C ALA A 217 -7.59 2.95 -9.04
N CYS A 218 -8.31 2.24 -9.88
CA CYS A 218 -8.64 0.84 -9.67
C CYS A 218 -7.77 -0.02 -10.59
N THR A 219 -7.12 -1.03 -10.02
CA THR A 219 -6.32 -2.00 -10.76
C THR A 219 -6.86 -3.40 -10.57
N ARG A 220 -6.67 -4.25 -11.57
CA ARG A 220 -7.06 -5.65 -11.56
C ARG A 220 -5.82 -6.51 -11.65
N PHE A 221 -5.76 -7.50 -10.77
CA PHE A 221 -4.71 -8.50 -10.77
C PHE A 221 -5.25 -9.76 -11.44
N GLU A 222 -4.63 -10.14 -12.54
CA GLU A 222 -5.09 -11.23 -13.40
C GLU A 222 -4.32 -12.51 -13.11
N ALA A 223 -5.01 -13.65 -13.30
CA ALA A 223 -4.40 -14.95 -13.37
C ALA A 223 -4.90 -15.68 -14.61
N ARG A 224 -3.99 -16.18 -15.43
CA ARG A 224 -4.30 -16.93 -16.67
C ARG A 224 -5.28 -16.21 -17.60
N GLY A 225 -5.19 -14.89 -17.72
CA GLY A 225 -6.05 -14.09 -18.60
C GLY A 225 -7.46 -13.83 -18.07
N GLN A 226 -7.72 -14.10 -16.79
CA GLN A 226 -8.98 -13.77 -16.13
C GLN A 226 -8.73 -12.81 -14.96
N SER A 227 -9.54 -11.75 -14.87
CA SER A 227 -9.51 -10.84 -13.72
C SER A 227 -9.95 -11.55 -12.45
N VAL A 228 -9.07 -11.62 -11.46
CA VAL A 228 -9.32 -12.35 -10.21
C VAL A 228 -9.72 -11.42 -9.09
N VAL A 229 -8.93 -10.37 -8.87
CA VAL A 229 -9.10 -9.45 -7.73
C VAL A 229 -8.95 -8.01 -8.19
N ALA A 230 -9.93 -7.17 -7.88
CA ALA A 230 -9.83 -5.73 -8.04
C ALA A 230 -9.37 -5.08 -6.73
N ALA A 231 -8.53 -4.04 -6.88
CA ALA A 231 -8.07 -3.20 -5.78
C ALA A 231 -8.12 -1.73 -6.19
N GLN A 232 -8.71 -0.91 -5.33
CA GLN A 232 -8.73 0.54 -5.43
C GLN A 232 -7.59 1.11 -4.59
N ILE A 233 -6.78 1.98 -5.18
CA ILE A 233 -5.60 2.57 -4.56
C ILE A 233 -5.75 4.08 -4.59
N VAL A 234 -5.40 4.76 -3.49
CA VAL A 234 -5.22 6.21 -3.44
C VAL A 234 -3.78 6.50 -3.08
N ALA A 235 -3.15 7.37 -3.85
CA ALA A 235 -1.77 7.80 -3.63
C ALA A 235 -1.67 9.32 -3.46
N ASP A 236 -0.66 9.76 -2.69
CA ASP A 236 -0.27 11.17 -2.63
C ASP A 236 0.59 11.59 -3.84
N SER A 237 0.98 12.85 -3.91
CA SER A 237 1.80 13.42 -4.99
C SER A 237 3.19 12.79 -5.10
N SER A 238 3.70 12.15 -4.05
CA SER A 238 4.97 11.43 -4.01
C SER A 238 4.84 9.95 -4.39
N SER A 239 3.67 9.52 -4.86
CA SER A 239 3.34 8.11 -5.16
C SER A 239 3.33 7.20 -3.92
N ARG A 240 3.18 7.76 -2.71
CA ARG A 240 2.97 6.97 -1.51
C ARG A 240 1.51 6.55 -1.44
N ILE A 241 1.24 5.27 -1.23
CA ILE A 241 -0.11 4.77 -1.04
C ILE A 241 -0.64 5.25 0.32
N ILE A 242 -1.73 6.00 0.31
CA ILE A 242 -2.39 6.53 1.51
C ILE A 242 -3.68 5.78 1.85
N HIS A 243 -4.27 5.09 0.86
CA HIS A 243 -5.41 4.20 1.08
C HIS A 243 -5.40 3.08 0.04
N ILE A 244 -5.81 1.89 0.45
CA ILE A 244 -6.07 0.76 -0.45
C ILE A 244 -7.27 -0.04 0.04
N ALA A 245 -8.18 -0.35 -0.86
CA ALA A 245 -9.27 -1.29 -0.66
C ALA A 245 -9.14 -2.41 -1.68
N ALA A 246 -8.89 -3.63 -1.22
CA ALA A 246 -8.69 -4.82 -2.05
C ALA A 246 -9.63 -5.95 -1.64
N GLY A 247 -9.85 -6.92 -2.55
CA GLY A 247 -10.70 -8.06 -2.27
C GLY A 247 -12.07 -7.97 -2.95
N PHE A 248 -12.19 -7.11 -3.95
CA PHE A 248 -13.36 -7.08 -4.82
C PHE A 248 -13.17 -8.08 -5.98
N ARG A 249 -14.27 -8.57 -6.52
CA ARG A 249 -14.23 -9.41 -7.73
C ARG A 249 -13.72 -8.56 -8.90
N GLY A 250 -12.89 -9.15 -9.74
CA GLY A 250 -12.28 -8.45 -10.88
C GLY A 250 -13.27 -8.00 -11.96
N ASP A 251 -14.47 -8.59 -12.00
CA ASP A 251 -15.56 -8.25 -12.93
C ASP A 251 -16.38 -7.02 -12.53
N ARG A 252 -16.17 -6.46 -11.32
CA ARG A 252 -16.87 -5.25 -10.88
C ARG A 252 -16.36 -4.01 -11.60
N THR A 253 -17.26 -3.06 -11.87
CA THR A 253 -16.90 -1.73 -12.37
C THR A 253 -16.17 -0.92 -11.30
N ASP A 254 -15.35 0.06 -11.70
CA ASP A 254 -14.60 0.90 -10.77
C ASP A 254 -15.54 1.72 -9.87
N SER A 255 -16.68 2.18 -10.42
CA SER A 255 -17.75 2.83 -9.67
C SER A 255 -18.33 1.91 -8.59
N SER A 256 -18.60 0.64 -8.93
CA SER A 256 -19.11 -0.35 -7.97
C SER A 256 -18.06 -0.69 -6.88
N VAL A 257 -16.78 -0.75 -7.22
CA VAL A 257 -15.70 -0.94 -6.26
C VAL A 257 -15.63 0.25 -5.30
N LEU A 258 -15.72 1.47 -5.82
CA LEU A 258 -15.73 2.69 -5.01
C LEU A 258 -16.87 2.69 -4.01
N LYS A 259 -18.11 2.50 -4.45
CA LYS A 259 -19.31 2.49 -3.59
C LYS A 259 -19.24 1.43 -2.47
N CYS A 260 -18.53 0.32 -2.72
CA CYS A 260 -18.32 -0.75 -1.73
C CYS A 260 -17.08 -0.55 -0.86
N SER A 261 -16.26 0.47 -1.09
CA SER A 261 -15.02 0.72 -0.34
C SER A 261 -15.28 1.44 0.97
N SER A 262 -14.40 1.23 1.98
CA SER A 262 -14.43 2.02 3.21
C SER A 262 -14.15 3.50 2.94
N LEU A 263 -13.32 3.82 1.94
CA LEU A 263 -13.05 5.20 1.53
C LEU A 263 -14.33 5.98 1.24
N TYR A 264 -15.24 5.37 0.45
CA TYR A 264 -16.50 6.02 0.10
C TYR A 264 -17.32 6.36 1.35
N LYS A 265 -17.47 5.38 2.24
CA LYS A 265 -18.18 5.56 3.51
C LYS A 265 -17.54 6.64 4.38
N ASP A 266 -16.23 6.55 4.60
CA ASP A 266 -15.50 7.45 5.51
C ASP A 266 -15.49 8.90 4.98
N VAL A 267 -15.49 9.10 3.64
CA VAL A 267 -15.66 10.44 3.04
C VAL A 267 -17.08 10.95 3.17
N GLN A 268 -18.09 10.11 2.95
CA GLN A 268 -19.51 10.50 3.11
C GLN A 268 -19.84 10.88 4.57
N GLU A 269 -19.19 10.24 5.53
CA GLU A 269 -19.30 10.57 6.95
C GLU A 269 -18.46 11.81 7.35
N GLY A 270 -17.75 12.44 6.41
CA GLY A 270 -16.93 13.63 6.66
C GLY A 270 -15.67 13.36 7.50
N GLN A 271 -15.21 12.10 7.55
CA GLN A 271 -14.07 11.71 8.40
C GLN A 271 -12.70 11.95 7.74
N LEU A 272 -12.64 12.02 6.41
CA LEU A 272 -11.37 12.02 5.67
C LEU A 272 -11.05 13.35 4.97
N LEU A 273 -12.03 13.99 4.34
CA LEU A 273 -11.84 15.18 3.52
C LEU A 273 -12.63 16.36 4.06
N GLY A 274 -12.05 17.55 4.00
CA GLY A 274 -12.76 18.80 4.25
C GLY A 274 -13.70 19.19 3.09
N ALA A 275 -14.51 20.21 3.31
CA ALA A 275 -15.61 20.60 2.39
C ALA A 275 -15.13 21.02 0.99
N THR A 276 -13.91 21.52 0.83
CA THR A 276 -13.31 21.94 -0.45
C THR A 276 -12.31 20.95 -1.02
N GLN A 277 -11.93 19.94 -0.22
CA GLN A 277 -10.90 18.98 -0.59
C GLN A 277 -11.48 17.87 -1.47
N TYR A 278 -10.67 17.41 -2.42
CA TYR A 278 -11.07 16.39 -3.38
C TYR A 278 -9.93 15.44 -3.74
N LEU A 279 -10.31 14.31 -4.32
CA LEU A 279 -9.41 13.37 -4.99
C LEU A 279 -9.58 13.50 -6.51
N VAL A 280 -8.58 13.06 -7.27
CA VAL A 280 -8.70 12.89 -8.73
C VAL A 280 -8.75 11.41 -9.07
N GLY A 281 -9.59 11.05 -10.04
CA GLY A 281 -9.73 9.68 -10.53
C GLY A 281 -9.98 9.66 -12.04
N ASP A 282 -9.86 8.47 -12.67
CA ASP A 282 -10.11 8.35 -14.12
C ASP A 282 -11.62 8.42 -14.47
N GLY A 283 -11.94 8.47 -15.77
CA GLY A 283 -13.32 8.60 -16.27
C GLY A 283 -14.22 7.38 -16.00
N ARG A 284 -13.71 6.28 -15.44
CA ARG A 284 -14.49 5.11 -15.03
C ARG A 284 -15.14 5.28 -13.67
N TYR A 285 -14.79 6.35 -12.94
CA TYR A 285 -15.44 6.73 -11.69
C TYR A 285 -16.56 7.74 -11.93
N PRO A 286 -17.58 7.80 -11.05
CA PRO A 286 -18.57 8.84 -11.09
C PRO A 286 -17.98 10.19 -10.69
N LEU A 287 -18.49 11.27 -11.26
CA LEU A 287 -18.19 12.62 -10.78
C LEU A 287 -18.90 12.85 -9.45
N LEU A 288 -18.13 13.14 -8.39
CA LEU A 288 -18.65 13.37 -7.04
C LEU A 288 -18.11 14.70 -6.48
N PRO A 289 -18.76 15.33 -5.49
CA PRO A 289 -18.29 16.59 -4.90
C PRO A 289 -16.86 16.55 -4.37
N TRP A 290 -16.36 15.35 -4.10
CA TRP A 290 -15.02 15.09 -3.59
C TRP A 290 -14.16 14.22 -4.52
N LEU A 291 -14.65 13.87 -5.72
CA LEU A 291 -13.92 13.07 -6.71
C LEU A 291 -14.04 13.69 -8.08
N MET A 292 -12.97 14.31 -8.55
CA MET A 292 -12.90 14.96 -9.85
C MET A 292 -12.41 13.96 -10.90
N VAL A 293 -13.18 13.87 -11.98
CA VAL A 293 -12.90 13.05 -13.16
C VAL A 293 -12.73 13.93 -14.39
N PRO A 294 -12.05 13.49 -15.46
CA PRO A 294 -11.87 14.29 -16.66
C PRO A 294 -13.20 14.61 -17.34
N PHE A 295 -13.24 15.71 -18.12
CA PHE A 295 -14.34 15.99 -19.02
C PHE A 295 -14.33 15.01 -20.19
N THR A 296 -15.49 14.56 -20.59
CA THR A 296 -15.69 13.75 -21.79
C THR A 296 -15.72 14.66 -23.01
N ASP A 297 -14.95 14.34 -24.03
CA ASP A 297 -14.91 15.07 -25.32
C ASP A 297 -14.80 16.61 -25.21
N PRO A 298 -13.80 17.14 -24.48
CA PRO A 298 -13.66 18.59 -24.33
C PRO A 298 -13.38 19.25 -25.67
N VAL A 299 -13.95 20.44 -25.86
CA VAL A 299 -13.70 21.24 -27.08
C VAL A 299 -12.22 21.65 -27.09
N ARG A 300 -11.54 21.48 -28.22
CA ARG A 300 -10.15 21.86 -28.40
C ARG A 300 -9.95 23.35 -28.11
N GLY A 301 -8.96 23.67 -27.29
CA GLY A 301 -8.68 25.01 -26.83
C GLY A 301 -9.63 25.53 -25.75
N SER A 302 -10.49 24.69 -25.17
CA SER A 302 -11.37 25.05 -24.05
C SER A 302 -10.67 24.95 -22.69
N CYS A 303 -11.23 25.56 -21.66
CA CYS A 303 -10.77 25.40 -20.28
C CYS A 303 -10.95 23.95 -19.77
N GLU A 304 -11.83 23.18 -20.36
CA GLU A 304 -12.04 21.76 -20.06
C GLU A 304 -10.86 20.91 -20.55
N GLU A 305 -10.33 21.20 -21.75
CA GLU A 305 -9.10 20.56 -22.26
C GLU A 305 -7.91 20.88 -21.37
N ASP A 306 -7.77 22.13 -20.93
CA ASP A 306 -6.72 22.53 -20.01
C ASP A 306 -6.82 21.81 -18.67
N PHE A 307 -8.04 21.67 -18.14
CA PHE A 307 -8.29 20.88 -16.93
C PHE A 307 -7.87 19.42 -17.14
N ASN A 308 -8.25 18.79 -18.25
CA ASN A 308 -7.91 17.40 -18.53
C ASN A 308 -6.39 17.18 -18.60
N ALA A 309 -5.64 18.12 -19.17
CA ALA A 309 -4.17 18.05 -19.21
C ALA A 309 -3.56 18.12 -17.78
N VAL A 310 -4.05 19.03 -16.94
CA VAL A 310 -3.61 19.14 -15.54
C VAL A 310 -4.02 17.91 -14.74
N HIS A 311 -5.29 17.48 -14.89
CA HIS A 311 -5.84 16.30 -14.23
C HIS A 311 -5.00 15.04 -14.55
N GLN A 312 -4.61 14.84 -15.81
CA GLN A 312 -3.72 13.75 -16.22
C GLN A 312 -2.38 13.79 -15.46
N SER A 313 -1.81 14.97 -15.30
CA SER A 313 -0.56 15.15 -14.54
C SER A 313 -0.75 14.79 -13.06
N MET A 314 -1.89 15.18 -12.47
CA MET A 314 -2.23 14.87 -11.08
C MET A 314 -2.51 13.36 -10.86
N CYS A 315 -2.89 12.62 -11.89
CA CYS A 315 -3.09 11.17 -11.80
C CYS A 315 -1.78 10.36 -11.96
N ARG A 316 -0.70 10.95 -12.47
CA ARG A 316 0.59 10.25 -12.65
C ARG A 316 1.10 9.54 -11.39
N PRO A 317 1.02 10.12 -10.17
CA PRO A 317 1.48 9.43 -8.96
C PRO A 317 0.81 8.09 -8.73
N VAL A 318 -0.51 7.99 -8.86
CA VAL A 318 -1.21 6.70 -8.65
C VAL A 318 -0.93 5.71 -9.78
N LEU A 319 -0.72 6.18 -11.01
CA LEU A 319 -0.31 5.30 -12.12
C LEU A 319 1.07 4.70 -11.88
N ARG A 320 2.03 5.47 -11.35
CA ARG A 320 3.34 4.94 -10.91
C ARG A 320 3.18 3.85 -9.86
N VAL A 321 2.28 4.03 -8.90
CA VAL A 321 1.97 3.00 -7.91
C VAL A 321 1.46 1.73 -8.61
N VAL A 322 0.47 1.85 -9.49
CA VAL A 322 -0.10 0.70 -10.22
C VAL A 322 0.97 -0.04 -11.02
N CYS A 323 1.84 0.69 -11.73
CA CYS A 323 2.97 0.09 -12.46
C CYS A 323 3.95 -0.61 -11.50
N SER A 324 4.29 0.03 -10.39
CA SER A 324 5.21 -0.54 -9.39
C SER A 324 4.64 -1.79 -8.72
N MET A 325 3.34 -1.81 -8.44
CA MET A 325 2.67 -3.01 -7.92
C MET A 325 2.80 -4.21 -8.87
N ARG A 326 2.72 -3.99 -10.18
CA ARG A 326 2.87 -5.07 -11.20
C ARG A 326 4.27 -5.67 -11.26
N ASN A 327 5.29 -5.00 -10.70
CA ASN A 327 6.64 -5.57 -10.58
C ASN A 327 6.75 -6.71 -9.56
N TRP A 328 5.76 -6.88 -8.68
CA TRP A 328 5.72 -8.00 -7.76
C TRP A 328 5.14 -9.23 -8.45
N GLY A 329 6.01 -10.19 -8.79
CA GLY A 329 5.66 -11.39 -9.58
C GLY A 329 4.51 -12.20 -8.98
N VAL A 330 4.34 -12.22 -7.64
CA VAL A 330 3.21 -12.90 -6.99
C VAL A 330 1.87 -12.35 -7.46
N LEU A 331 1.77 -11.07 -7.81
CA LEU A 331 0.52 -10.45 -8.23
C LEU A 331 0.08 -10.85 -9.64
N SER A 332 0.98 -11.45 -10.43
CA SER A 332 0.67 -12.05 -11.75
C SER A 332 0.22 -13.51 -11.64
N SER A 333 0.34 -14.14 -10.45
CA SER A 333 0.05 -15.58 -10.23
C SER A 333 -1.00 -15.80 -9.12
N LEU A 334 -1.82 -14.82 -8.81
CA LEU A 334 -2.76 -14.84 -7.68
C LEU A 334 -3.86 -15.91 -7.76
N GLY A 335 -4.14 -16.48 -8.91
CA GLY A 335 -5.23 -17.44 -9.11
C GLY A 335 -4.81 -18.90 -9.14
N GLU A 336 -3.52 -19.22 -9.01
CA GLU A 336 -3.06 -20.59 -9.31
C GLU A 336 -3.14 -21.56 -8.12
N GLU A 337 -2.86 -21.11 -6.90
CA GLU A 337 -2.73 -21.99 -5.73
C GLU A 337 -3.25 -21.38 -4.41
N GLU A 338 -3.67 -20.12 -4.40
CA GLU A 338 -3.98 -19.40 -3.18
C GLU A 338 -5.48 -19.17 -3.04
N ASN A 339 -6.01 -19.34 -1.83
CA ASN A 339 -7.37 -18.90 -1.59
C ASN A 339 -7.45 -17.37 -1.68
N PHE A 340 -8.64 -16.84 -1.93
CA PHE A 340 -8.91 -15.43 -2.13
C PHE A 340 -8.37 -14.53 -0.99
N LYS A 341 -8.41 -15.00 0.27
CA LYS A 341 -7.88 -14.25 1.42
C LYS A 341 -6.36 -14.08 1.35
N VAL A 342 -5.65 -15.09 0.87
CA VAL A 342 -4.19 -15.03 0.71
C VAL A 342 -3.83 -14.10 -0.45
N ALA A 343 -4.58 -14.13 -1.55
CA ALA A 343 -4.41 -13.20 -2.66
C ALA A 343 -4.54 -11.73 -2.20
N VAL A 344 -5.59 -11.41 -1.43
CA VAL A 344 -5.79 -10.07 -0.84
C VAL A 344 -4.65 -9.69 0.10
N ALA A 345 -4.18 -10.63 0.93
CA ALA A 345 -3.05 -10.40 1.83
C ALA A 345 -1.74 -10.16 1.05
N CYS A 346 -1.51 -10.83 -0.07
CA CYS A 346 -0.37 -10.54 -0.97
C CYS A 346 -0.45 -9.11 -1.53
N ILE A 347 -1.63 -8.68 -2.00
CA ILE A 347 -1.84 -7.31 -2.50
C ILE A 347 -1.52 -6.29 -1.40
N GLY A 348 -2.09 -6.46 -0.20
CA GLY A 348 -1.83 -5.58 0.95
C GLY A 348 -0.35 -5.55 1.35
N THR A 349 0.30 -6.72 1.33
CA THR A 349 1.74 -6.84 1.64
C THR A 349 2.59 -6.11 0.60
N CYS A 350 2.32 -6.26 -0.70
CA CYS A 350 3.03 -5.55 -1.76
C CYS A 350 2.82 -4.03 -1.67
N ALA A 351 1.62 -3.57 -1.29
CA ALA A 351 1.33 -2.15 -1.06
C ALA A 351 2.14 -1.59 0.13
N ILE A 352 2.25 -2.34 1.22
CA ILE A 352 3.11 -1.98 2.36
C ILE A 352 4.57 -1.89 1.93
N LEU A 353 5.07 -2.91 1.21
CA LEU A 353 6.45 -2.93 0.74
C LEU A 353 6.74 -1.80 -0.24
N HIS A 354 5.78 -1.39 -1.07
CA HIS A 354 5.90 -0.20 -1.91
C HIS A 354 6.18 1.06 -1.07
N ASN A 355 5.40 1.29 -0.02
CA ASN A 355 5.62 2.44 0.88
C ASN A 355 6.96 2.32 1.64
N VAL A 356 7.37 1.11 2.04
CA VAL A 356 8.68 0.87 2.66
C VAL A 356 9.81 1.25 1.71
N LEU A 357 9.72 0.85 0.45
CA LEU A 357 10.73 1.17 -0.57
C LEU A 357 10.84 2.69 -0.79
N LEU A 358 9.72 3.40 -0.90
CA LEU A 358 9.69 4.86 -1.00
C LEU A 358 10.33 5.52 0.24
N MET A 359 9.95 5.09 1.43
CA MET A 359 10.50 5.61 2.69
C MET A 359 12.01 5.39 2.81
N ARG A 360 12.53 4.33 2.20
CA ARG A 360 13.96 3.98 2.20
C ARG A 360 14.72 4.52 0.99
N GLU A 361 14.06 5.31 0.12
CA GLU A 361 14.62 5.80 -1.14
C GLU A 361 15.19 4.65 -2.01
N ASP A 362 14.53 3.50 -1.94
CA ASP A 362 14.91 2.28 -2.66
C ASP A 362 14.03 2.10 -3.90
N TYR A 363 14.54 2.46 -5.04
CA TYR A 363 13.80 2.43 -6.31
C TYR A 363 13.83 1.06 -7.03
N SER A 364 14.28 -0.01 -6.35
CA SER A 364 14.52 -1.33 -6.96
C SER A 364 13.27 -2.00 -7.54
N ALA A 365 12.08 -1.71 -7.01
CA ALA A 365 10.80 -2.24 -7.50
C ALA A 365 9.87 -1.14 -8.02
N LEU A 366 10.32 0.11 -8.05
CA LEU A 366 9.50 1.22 -8.50
C LEU A 366 9.64 1.38 -10.02
N SER A 367 8.55 1.75 -10.68
CA SER A 367 8.49 2.00 -12.12
C SER A 367 8.03 3.42 -12.40
N ASP A 368 8.59 4.01 -13.44
CA ASP A 368 7.99 5.19 -14.03
C ASP A 368 6.82 4.80 -14.94
N VAL A 369 5.92 5.75 -15.13
CA VAL A 369 4.79 5.58 -16.06
C VAL A 369 5.35 5.65 -17.49
N SER A 370 5.28 4.54 -18.24
CA SER A 370 5.47 4.58 -19.68
C SER A 370 4.29 5.37 -20.29
N ASN A 371 4.55 6.15 -21.36
CA ASN A 371 3.54 6.98 -22.02
C ASN A 371 2.34 6.21 -22.61
N GLU A 372 2.37 4.87 -22.57
CA GLU A 372 1.35 3.99 -23.12
C GLU A 372 0.19 3.67 -22.15
N ASN A 373 0.28 4.08 -20.88
CA ASN A 373 -0.81 3.87 -19.93
C ASN A 373 -1.85 4.99 -20.06
N HIS A 374 -2.65 4.94 -21.13
CA HIS A 374 -3.83 5.76 -21.27
C HIS A 374 -4.80 5.45 -20.14
N MET A 375 -5.14 6.46 -19.34
CA MET A 375 -6.28 6.39 -18.43
C MET A 375 -7.54 6.21 -19.29
N GLY A 376 -8.36 5.22 -18.96
CA GLY A 376 -9.59 4.95 -19.66
C GLY A 376 -10.48 6.20 -19.70
N LEU A 377 -10.73 6.71 -20.89
CA LEU A 377 -11.68 7.80 -21.15
C LEU A 377 -13.12 7.30 -21.20
N GLU A 378 -13.34 5.99 -21.07
CA GLU A 378 -14.67 5.40 -21.15
C GLU A 378 -15.50 5.81 -19.92
N HIS A 379 -16.48 6.64 -20.15
CA HIS A 379 -17.45 7.06 -19.15
C HIS A 379 -18.62 6.07 -19.15
N TYR A 380 -18.77 5.30 -18.09
CA TYR A 380 -19.97 4.52 -17.84
C TYR A 380 -20.95 5.38 -17.04
N GLY A 381 -21.86 6.06 -17.73
CA GLY A 381 -22.99 6.73 -17.08
C GLY A 381 -23.89 5.70 -16.39
N GLU A 382 -23.87 5.63 -15.08
CA GLU A 382 -24.93 4.99 -14.30
C GLU A 382 -26.05 6.02 -14.10
N ASP A 383 -27.31 5.59 -14.27
CA ASP A 383 -28.50 6.39 -14.02
C ASP A 383 -28.59 6.75 -12.54
N LEU A 384 -28.43 8.03 -12.23
CA LEU A 384 -28.38 8.56 -10.89
C LEU A 384 -29.79 8.96 -10.43
N GLY A 385 -30.22 8.51 -9.25
CA GLY A 385 -31.51 8.90 -8.65
C GLY A 385 -31.55 10.38 -8.23
N LEU A 386 -32.73 10.89 -7.87
CA LEU A 386 -32.95 12.33 -7.56
C LEU A 386 -32.07 12.93 -6.46
N GLU A 387 -31.65 12.14 -5.46
CA GLU A 387 -30.71 12.60 -4.41
C GLU A 387 -29.29 12.81 -4.96
N ASP A 388 -28.94 12.11 -6.04
CA ASP A 388 -27.64 12.21 -6.68
C ASP A 388 -27.52 13.47 -7.58
N PHE A 389 -28.64 14.04 -8.07
CA PHE A 389 -28.62 15.23 -8.93
C PHE A 389 -28.03 16.48 -8.25
N TYR A 390 -28.32 16.70 -6.96
CA TYR A 390 -27.73 17.83 -6.23
C TYR A 390 -26.22 17.65 -6.03
N CYS A 391 -25.81 16.43 -5.74
CA CYS A 391 -24.39 16.07 -5.61
C CYS A 391 -23.67 16.27 -6.95
N GLU A 392 -24.26 15.83 -8.05
CA GLU A 392 -23.72 15.99 -9.41
C GLU A 392 -23.60 17.47 -9.80
N MET A 393 -24.59 18.29 -9.52
CA MET A 393 -24.56 19.73 -9.79
C MET A 393 -23.43 20.41 -9.00
N LYS A 394 -23.26 20.09 -7.71
CA LYS A 394 -22.16 20.60 -6.87
C LYS A 394 -20.80 20.16 -7.42
N ALA A 395 -20.67 18.90 -7.81
CA ALA A 395 -19.45 18.34 -8.37
C ALA A 395 -19.10 18.98 -9.71
N SER A 396 -20.09 19.15 -10.61
CA SER A 396 -19.92 19.80 -11.91
C SER A 396 -19.50 21.26 -11.75
N THR A 397 -20.10 21.99 -10.80
CA THR A 397 -19.71 23.37 -10.48
C THR A 397 -18.26 23.46 -10.04
N LEU A 398 -17.83 22.58 -9.09
CA LEU A 398 -16.44 22.55 -8.64
C LEU A 398 -15.49 22.23 -9.80
N ARG A 399 -15.79 21.22 -10.61
CA ARG A 399 -14.96 20.85 -11.77
C ARG A 399 -14.84 22.01 -12.78
N SER A 400 -15.94 22.72 -13.08
CA SER A 400 -15.92 23.88 -13.96
C SER A 400 -15.08 25.04 -13.39
N MET A 401 -15.15 25.28 -12.08
CA MET A 401 -14.29 26.27 -11.43
C MET A 401 -12.81 25.90 -11.53
N LEU A 402 -12.48 24.61 -11.37
CA LEU A 402 -11.10 24.11 -11.51
C LEU A 402 -10.63 24.23 -12.97
N ALA A 403 -11.52 24.03 -13.96
CA ALA A 403 -11.21 24.23 -15.37
C ALA A 403 -10.83 25.68 -15.70
N VAL A 404 -11.57 26.65 -15.15
CA VAL A 404 -11.23 28.09 -15.31
C VAL A 404 -9.87 28.39 -14.68
N ARG A 405 -9.55 27.81 -13.50
CA ARG A 405 -8.23 27.97 -12.85
C ARG A 405 -7.11 27.33 -13.67
N ALA A 406 -7.34 26.15 -14.26
CA ALA A 406 -6.36 25.50 -15.13
C ALA A 406 -6.01 26.39 -16.34
N ARG A 407 -7.02 27.03 -16.95
CA ARG A 407 -6.83 28.01 -18.01
C ARG A 407 -5.96 29.19 -17.55
N ALA A 408 -6.31 29.81 -16.41
CA ALA A 408 -5.57 30.94 -15.86
C ALA A 408 -4.11 30.58 -15.57
N ALA A 409 -3.85 29.37 -15.07
CA ALA A 409 -2.49 28.87 -14.82
C ALA A 409 -1.71 28.66 -16.13
N ARG A 410 -2.35 28.21 -17.20
CA ARG A 410 -1.75 28.12 -18.53
C ARG A 410 -1.39 29.52 -19.06
N ASP A 411 -2.34 30.46 -19.01
CA ASP A 411 -2.17 31.81 -19.55
C ASP A 411 -1.07 32.59 -18.77
N SER A 412 -0.82 32.25 -17.51
CA SER A 412 0.29 32.80 -16.72
C SER A 412 1.65 32.12 -16.99
N GLY A 413 1.75 31.18 -17.91
CA GLY A 413 2.97 30.47 -18.27
C GLY A 413 3.41 29.42 -17.25
N GLN A 414 2.58 29.09 -16.27
CA GLN A 414 2.87 28.05 -15.27
C GLN A 414 2.67 26.62 -15.81
N ILE A 415 1.98 26.47 -16.95
CA ILE A 415 1.76 25.18 -17.63
C ILE A 415 2.46 25.22 -18.98
N GLY A 416 3.58 24.51 -19.12
CA GLY A 416 4.11 24.13 -20.44
C GLY A 416 3.33 22.92 -20.95
N ILE A 417 2.34 23.12 -21.81
CA ILE A 417 1.73 22.02 -22.58
C ILE A 417 2.69 21.70 -23.72
N PRO A 418 3.11 20.41 -23.89
CA PRO A 418 3.96 20.01 -25.02
C PRO A 418 3.26 20.16 -26.37
#